data_ffc3faa7c5909ad3c61b6332a1315800
#
_entry.id   ffc3faa7c5909ad3c61b6332a1315800
#
_cell.length_a   1.000
_cell.length_b   1.000
_cell.length_c   1.000
_cell.angle_alpha   90.00
_cell.angle_beta   90.00
_cell.angle_gamma   90.00
#
_symmetry.space_group_name_H-M   'P 1'
#
loop_
_entity.id
_entity.type
_entity.pdbx_description
1 polymer ?
#
loop_
_entity_poly.entity_id
_entity_poly.type
_entity_poly.pdbx_seq_one_letter_code
_entity_poly.pdbx_strand_id
1 'polypeptide(L)'
;SHDGHDHSREIRIIEVSGLLDPIEIDYIDSQIEDAQRQWALAIVLQINSPGSTSDRQEVRDLLQNIEGSLVPVGAWIGQSGATAQGAAAHLVQAADYSGIAPGSRIGNFAEFTTSTEPPTQVGAHDLRRGEDAVDAGLVNVMAPTLGEFLLAMEDAELIEKISTEIEQADGLIQRSVAGDVTVAFNKLSLL
;
A
#
# COMPACT_ATOMS: atom_id res chain seq x y z
N SER A 1 13.74 7.88 -37.02
CA SER A 1 12.58 7.49 -36.22
C SER A 1 13.05 7.20 -34.81
N HIS A 2 12.97 8.19 -33.94
CA HIS A 2 13.17 8.00 -32.52
C HIS A 2 11.80 7.71 -31.94
N ASP A 3 11.52 6.45 -31.70
CA ASP A 3 10.45 6.04 -30.82
C ASP A 3 10.88 6.45 -29.41
N GLY A 4 10.56 7.68 -29.07
CA GLY A 4 10.61 8.12 -27.69
C GLY A 4 9.54 7.34 -26.95
N HIS A 5 9.92 6.24 -26.31
CA HIS A 5 9.11 5.71 -25.25
C HIS A 5 9.11 6.76 -24.15
N ASP A 6 8.08 7.57 -24.18
CA ASP A 6 7.74 8.43 -23.07
C ASP A 6 7.41 7.48 -21.90
N HIS A 7 8.44 7.19 -21.10
CA HIS A 7 8.25 6.47 -19.86
C HIS A 7 7.52 7.42 -18.92
N SER A 8 6.18 7.42 -19.02
CA SER A 8 5.36 8.14 -18.07
C SER A 8 5.70 7.65 -16.68
N ARG A 9 6.23 8.56 -15.86
CA ARG A 9 6.58 8.27 -14.47
C ARG A 9 5.29 8.04 -13.69
N GLU A 10 4.98 6.79 -13.44
CA GLU A 10 3.72 6.34 -12.85
C GLU A 10 3.91 5.99 -11.38
N ILE A 11 2.98 6.42 -10.53
CA ILE A 11 2.76 5.83 -9.22
C ILE A 11 1.52 4.95 -9.33
N ARG A 12 1.70 3.66 -9.13
CA ARG A 12 0.61 2.67 -9.24
C ARG A 12 -0.11 2.55 -7.91
N ILE A 13 -1.37 2.97 -7.86
CA ILE A 13 -2.23 2.80 -6.69
C ILE A 13 -3.08 1.54 -6.89
N ILE A 14 -2.91 0.58 -5.99
CA ILE A 14 -3.67 -0.68 -5.99
C ILE A 14 -4.64 -0.63 -4.82
N GLU A 15 -5.93 -0.61 -5.09
CA GLU A 15 -6.95 -0.65 -4.05
C GLU A 15 -7.17 -2.09 -3.57
N VAL A 16 -6.91 -2.32 -2.29
CA VAL A 16 -7.09 -3.61 -1.61
C VAL A 16 -8.28 -3.48 -0.67
N SER A 17 -9.44 -3.92 -1.11
CA SER A 17 -10.71 -3.70 -0.40
C SER A 17 -11.46 -5.01 -0.18
N GLY A 18 -11.94 -5.22 1.04
CA GLY A 18 -12.65 -6.43 1.43
C GLY A 18 -11.73 -7.59 1.78
N LEU A 19 -12.27 -8.79 1.80
CA LEU A 19 -11.50 -9.99 2.12
C LEU A 19 -10.49 -10.32 1.01
N LEU A 20 -9.29 -10.67 1.40
CA LEU A 20 -8.26 -11.17 0.48
C LEU A 20 -8.60 -12.63 0.10
N ASP A 21 -9.31 -12.78 -0.98
CA ASP A 21 -9.58 -14.08 -1.59
C ASP A 21 -8.53 -14.39 -2.68
N PRO A 22 -8.52 -15.60 -3.26
CA PRO A 22 -7.55 -15.95 -4.30
C PRO A 22 -7.59 -15.04 -5.52
N ILE A 23 -8.74 -14.52 -5.89
CA ILE A 23 -8.90 -13.62 -7.05
C ILE A 23 -8.25 -12.25 -6.74
N GLU A 24 -8.50 -11.73 -5.56
CA GLU A 24 -7.91 -10.46 -5.12
C GLU A 24 -6.38 -10.57 -5.01
N ILE A 25 -5.88 -11.68 -4.48
CA ILE A 25 -4.43 -11.93 -4.37
C ILE A 25 -3.79 -12.01 -5.76
N ASP A 26 -4.37 -12.76 -6.69
CA ASP A 26 -3.86 -12.84 -8.06
C ASP A 26 -3.87 -11.48 -8.75
N TYR A 27 -4.89 -10.68 -8.51
CA TYR A 27 -4.98 -9.31 -9.03
C TYR A 27 -3.85 -8.43 -8.49
N ILE A 28 -3.63 -8.43 -7.18
CA ILE A 28 -2.55 -7.65 -6.55
C ILE A 28 -1.20 -8.08 -7.11
N ASP A 29 -0.93 -9.38 -7.17
CA ASP A 29 0.32 -9.92 -7.73
C ASP A 29 0.54 -9.46 -9.17
N SER A 30 -0.47 -9.54 -10.01
CA SER A 30 -0.37 -9.12 -11.41
C SER A 30 -0.12 -7.63 -11.56
N GLN A 31 -0.70 -6.80 -10.71
CA GLN A 31 -0.47 -5.37 -10.70
C GLN A 31 0.94 -5.00 -10.24
N ILE A 32 1.47 -5.71 -9.25
CA ILE A 32 2.85 -5.52 -8.78
C ILE A 32 3.82 -5.89 -9.89
N GLU A 33 3.63 -7.03 -10.55
CA GLU A 33 4.47 -7.44 -11.68
C GLU A 33 4.44 -6.43 -12.83
N ASP A 34 3.25 -5.97 -13.19
CA ASP A 34 3.08 -5.00 -14.28
C ASP A 34 3.75 -3.67 -13.95
N ALA A 35 3.59 -3.17 -12.73
CA ALA A 35 4.24 -1.95 -12.28
C ALA A 35 5.77 -2.04 -12.35
N GLN A 36 6.35 -3.20 -11.98
CA GLN A 36 7.78 -3.43 -12.09
C GLN A 36 8.24 -3.48 -13.55
N ARG A 37 7.51 -4.15 -14.44
CA ARG A 37 7.82 -4.21 -15.87
C ARG A 37 7.81 -2.82 -16.52
N GLN A 38 6.92 -1.95 -16.07
CA GLN A 38 6.78 -0.59 -16.59
C GLN A 38 7.65 0.43 -15.87
N TRP A 39 8.48 -0.01 -14.92
CA TRP A 39 9.36 0.87 -14.14
C TRP A 39 8.61 2.01 -13.45
N ALA A 40 7.50 1.68 -12.81
CA ALA A 40 6.78 2.64 -11.98
C ALA A 40 7.70 3.27 -10.93
N LEU A 41 7.43 4.50 -10.55
CA LEU A 41 8.18 5.18 -9.49
C LEU A 41 7.95 4.52 -8.14
N ALA A 42 6.74 4.09 -7.89
CA ALA A 42 6.32 3.39 -6.69
C ALA A 42 5.01 2.64 -6.92
N ILE A 43 4.75 1.71 -6.02
CA ILE A 43 3.46 1.05 -5.86
C ILE A 43 2.91 1.48 -4.50
N VAL A 44 1.63 1.83 -4.44
CA VAL A 44 0.94 2.09 -3.17
C VAL A 44 -0.25 1.14 -3.05
N LEU A 45 -0.25 0.36 -1.99
CA LEU A 45 -1.40 -0.46 -1.60
C LEU A 45 -2.30 0.39 -0.72
N GLN A 46 -3.49 0.73 -1.21
CA GLN A 46 -4.51 1.40 -0.41
C GLN A 46 -5.39 0.35 0.22
N ILE A 47 -5.25 0.16 1.52
CA ILE A 47 -5.77 -1.01 2.23
C ILE A 47 -7.00 -0.67 3.08
N ASN A 48 -8.05 -1.44 2.86
CA ASN A 48 -9.22 -1.53 3.73
C ASN A 48 -9.74 -2.97 3.73
N SER A 49 -9.13 -3.82 4.54
CA SER A 49 -9.40 -5.26 4.55
C SER A 49 -9.45 -5.83 5.97
N PRO A 50 -10.49 -6.62 6.29
CA PRO A 50 -10.62 -7.26 7.60
C PRO A 50 -9.89 -8.61 7.71
N GLY A 51 -9.25 -9.08 6.65
CA GLY A 51 -8.55 -10.36 6.67
C GLY A 51 -8.54 -11.10 5.34
N SER A 52 -8.26 -12.39 5.37
CA SER A 52 -8.16 -13.22 4.18
C SER A 52 -8.97 -14.52 4.31
N THR A 53 -9.48 -14.99 3.17
CA THR A 53 -10.05 -16.33 3.00
C THR A 53 -9.11 -17.28 2.23
N SER A 54 -8.00 -16.76 1.74
CA SER A 54 -7.00 -17.55 1.03
C SER A 54 -6.17 -18.40 1.97
N ASP A 55 -5.52 -19.44 1.41
CA ASP A 55 -4.61 -20.24 2.19
C ASP A 55 -3.32 -19.46 2.56
N ARG A 56 -2.61 -19.99 3.54
CA ARG A 56 -1.40 -19.32 4.05
C ARG A 56 -0.29 -19.22 3.03
N GLN A 57 -0.19 -20.17 2.12
CA GLN A 57 0.87 -20.18 1.11
C GLN A 57 0.64 -19.08 0.08
N GLU A 58 -0.59 -18.89 -0.36
CA GLU A 58 -0.94 -17.80 -1.28
C GLU A 58 -0.62 -16.43 -0.69
N VAL A 59 -0.98 -16.23 0.58
CA VAL A 59 -0.66 -14.98 1.28
C VAL A 59 0.85 -14.80 1.46
N ARG A 60 1.57 -15.85 1.85
CA ARG A 60 3.04 -15.79 1.97
C ARG A 60 3.72 -15.43 0.68
N ASP A 61 3.27 -16.01 -0.42
CA ASP A 61 3.82 -15.72 -1.76
C ASP A 61 3.60 -14.24 -2.11
N LEU A 62 2.42 -13.70 -1.80
CA LEU A 62 2.14 -12.27 -1.97
C LEU A 62 3.05 -11.40 -1.11
N LEU A 63 3.24 -11.74 0.16
CA LEU A 63 4.15 -11.02 1.06
C LEU A 63 5.58 -11.01 0.51
N GLN A 64 6.06 -12.14 0.02
CA GLN A 64 7.39 -12.24 -0.58
C GLN A 64 7.51 -11.38 -1.85
N ASN A 65 6.48 -11.31 -2.68
CA ASN A 65 6.47 -10.47 -3.87
C ASN A 65 6.51 -8.97 -3.51
N ILE A 66 5.84 -8.58 -2.44
CA ILE A 66 5.91 -7.20 -1.94
C ILE A 66 7.31 -6.89 -1.42
N GLU A 67 7.86 -7.73 -0.57
CA GLU A 67 9.21 -7.56 0.00
C GLU A 67 10.31 -7.55 -1.06
N GLY A 68 10.15 -8.37 -2.09
CA GLY A 68 11.11 -8.51 -3.19
C GLY A 68 10.91 -7.53 -4.35
N SER A 69 9.98 -6.59 -4.25
CA SER A 69 9.68 -5.65 -5.33
C SER A 69 10.90 -4.80 -5.70
N LEU A 70 11.14 -4.66 -7.01
CA LEU A 70 12.21 -3.82 -7.55
C LEU A 70 11.87 -2.32 -7.48
N VAL A 71 10.60 -1.98 -7.33
CA VAL A 71 10.15 -0.61 -7.12
C VAL A 71 9.64 -0.45 -5.69
N PRO A 72 9.75 0.75 -5.09
CA PRO A 72 9.28 0.97 -3.72
C PRO A 72 7.79 0.67 -3.57
N VAL A 73 7.44 0.01 -2.48
CA VAL A 73 6.05 -0.29 -2.14
C VAL A 73 5.68 0.43 -0.85
N GLY A 74 4.67 1.29 -0.93
CA GLY A 74 4.02 1.88 0.22
C GLY A 74 2.70 1.18 0.51
N ALA A 75 2.29 1.19 1.77
CA ALA A 75 0.98 0.71 2.17
C ALA A 75 0.28 1.78 3.02
N TRP A 76 -0.89 2.20 2.60
CA TRP A 76 -1.68 3.20 3.31
C TRP A 76 -3.03 2.64 3.70
N ILE A 77 -3.31 2.65 5.00
CA ILE A 77 -4.60 2.23 5.55
C ILE A 77 -5.53 3.44 5.54
N GLY A 78 -6.33 3.52 4.54
CA GLY A 78 -7.20 4.65 4.26
C GLY A 78 -8.31 4.25 3.27
N GLN A 79 -9.30 5.01 3.15
CA GLN A 79 -9.53 6.32 3.79
C GLN A 79 -9.87 6.18 5.29
N SER A 80 -10.12 7.32 5.96
CA SER A 80 -10.50 7.33 7.38
C SER A 80 -11.60 6.30 7.70
N GLY A 81 -11.40 5.52 8.75
CA GLY A 81 -12.27 4.41 9.13
C GLY A 81 -11.93 3.07 8.47
N ALA A 82 -10.91 3.02 7.62
CA ALA A 82 -10.41 1.78 7.04
C ALA A 82 -9.78 0.86 8.10
N THR A 83 -9.58 -0.38 7.73
CA THR A 83 -8.94 -1.37 8.60
C THR A 83 -7.94 -2.23 7.82
N ALA A 84 -6.89 -2.66 8.51
CA ALA A 84 -5.98 -3.69 8.05
C ALA A 84 -5.83 -4.74 9.15
N GLN A 85 -6.45 -5.90 8.97
CA GLN A 85 -6.46 -6.95 9.98
C GLN A 85 -5.96 -8.27 9.42
N GLY A 86 -5.36 -9.09 10.27
CA GLY A 86 -4.87 -10.42 9.89
C GLY A 86 -3.84 -10.33 8.74
N ALA A 87 -4.09 -11.04 7.66
CA ALA A 87 -3.23 -11.02 6.48
C ALA A 87 -3.00 -9.61 5.94
N ALA A 88 -4.02 -8.75 5.92
CA ALA A 88 -3.89 -7.37 5.47
C ALA A 88 -2.92 -6.54 6.34
N ALA A 89 -2.92 -6.78 7.66
CA ALA A 89 -1.94 -6.16 8.55
C ALA A 89 -0.50 -6.61 8.20
N HIS A 90 -0.31 -7.86 7.83
CA HIS A 90 0.98 -8.38 7.36
C HIS A 90 1.41 -7.77 6.01
N LEU A 91 0.47 -7.46 5.12
CA LEU A 91 0.79 -6.72 3.89
C LEU A 91 1.38 -5.36 4.20
N VAL A 92 0.81 -4.65 5.19
CA VAL A 92 1.34 -3.36 5.64
C VAL A 92 2.77 -3.49 6.15
N GLN A 93 3.05 -4.53 6.93
CA GLN A 93 4.40 -4.79 7.47
C GLN A 93 5.42 -5.18 6.40
N ALA A 94 4.98 -5.79 5.32
CA ALA A 94 5.84 -6.19 4.20
C ALA A 94 6.25 -5.00 3.30
N ALA A 95 5.52 -3.91 3.32
CA ALA A 95 5.82 -2.72 2.53
C ALA A 95 7.06 -1.98 3.03
N ASP A 96 7.72 -1.25 2.14
CA ASP A 96 8.89 -0.43 2.47
C ASP A 96 8.53 0.76 3.38
N TYR A 97 7.33 1.27 3.24
CA TYR A 97 6.83 2.40 4.01
C TYR A 97 5.33 2.27 4.23
N SER A 98 4.85 2.68 5.39
CA SER A 98 3.44 2.52 5.72
C SER A 98 2.85 3.73 6.42
N GLY A 99 1.58 3.96 6.18
CA GLY A 99 0.82 5.04 6.77
C GLY A 99 -0.59 4.64 7.12
N ILE A 100 -1.22 5.45 7.95
CA ILE A 100 -2.58 5.23 8.43
C ILE A 100 -3.36 6.54 8.46
N ALA A 101 -4.59 6.50 7.96
CA ALA A 101 -5.49 7.63 8.08
C ALA A 101 -6.07 7.74 9.49
N PRO A 102 -6.44 8.95 9.96
CA PRO A 102 -7.10 9.12 11.24
C PRO A 102 -8.37 8.26 11.33
N GLY A 103 -8.57 7.58 12.46
CA GLY A 103 -9.71 6.69 12.67
C GLY A 103 -9.59 5.32 12.01
N SER A 104 -8.58 5.09 11.20
CA SER A 104 -8.26 3.77 10.64
C SER A 104 -7.54 2.90 11.68
N ARG A 105 -7.53 1.59 11.47
CA ARG A 105 -7.05 0.60 12.44
C ARG A 105 -6.16 -0.44 11.79
N ILE A 106 -5.21 -0.93 12.56
CA ILE A 106 -4.34 -2.05 12.18
C ILE A 106 -4.22 -3.02 13.36
N GLY A 107 -4.21 -4.30 13.10
CA GLY A 107 -3.99 -5.31 14.13
C GLY A 107 -4.45 -6.71 13.74
N ASN A 108 -4.80 -7.49 14.75
CA ASN A 108 -5.23 -8.88 14.57
C ASN A 108 -4.19 -9.74 13.84
N PHE A 109 -2.92 -9.51 14.09
CA PHE A 109 -1.81 -10.21 13.41
C PHE A 109 -1.85 -11.72 13.61
N ALA A 110 -2.39 -12.19 14.75
CA ALA A 110 -2.45 -13.61 15.06
C ALA A 110 -3.44 -14.41 14.19
N GLU A 111 -4.41 -13.78 13.57
CA GLU A 111 -5.28 -14.48 12.62
C GLU A 111 -4.52 -15.01 11.42
N PHE A 112 -3.37 -14.42 11.14
CA PHE A 112 -2.46 -14.89 10.13
C PHE A 112 -1.03 -14.76 10.63
N THR A 113 -0.40 -15.88 10.99
CA THR A 113 0.99 -15.90 11.42
C THR A 113 1.88 -16.41 10.29
N THR A 114 2.85 -15.60 9.87
CA THR A 114 3.85 -15.95 8.86
C THR A 114 5.09 -16.60 9.46
N SER A 115 5.34 -16.37 10.74
CA SER A 115 6.48 -16.91 11.47
C SER A 115 6.07 -17.33 12.87
N THR A 116 6.94 -18.09 13.53
CA THR A 116 6.75 -18.62 14.88
C THR A 116 6.78 -17.56 15.98
N GLU A 117 7.14 -16.32 15.66
CA GLU A 117 7.16 -15.23 16.64
C GLU A 117 6.16 -14.14 16.29
N PRO A 118 5.19 -13.86 17.18
CA PRO A 118 4.35 -12.69 17.02
C PRO A 118 5.17 -11.41 17.21
N PRO A 119 4.77 -10.28 16.59
CA PRO A 119 5.42 -9.01 16.88
C PRO A 119 5.31 -8.72 18.37
N THR A 120 6.46 -8.54 19.00
CA THR A 120 6.67 -8.62 20.46
C THR A 120 6.07 -7.46 21.27
N GLN A 121 5.40 -6.49 20.66
CA GLN A 121 5.00 -5.26 21.36
C GLN A 121 3.49 -4.95 21.33
N VAL A 122 2.72 -5.68 20.57
CA VAL A 122 1.25 -5.50 20.52
C VAL A 122 0.62 -6.86 20.74
N GLY A 123 -0.36 -6.94 21.61
CA GLY A 123 -1.13 -8.17 21.82
C GLY A 123 -1.62 -8.69 20.46
N ALA A 124 -1.51 -10.00 20.26
CA ALA A 124 -1.72 -10.65 18.96
C ALA A 124 -3.10 -10.37 18.33
N HIS A 125 -4.07 -9.94 19.15
CA HIS A 125 -5.44 -9.61 18.74
C HIS A 125 -5.79 -8.13 18.88
N ASP A 126 -4.83 -7.29 19.32
CA ASP A 126 -5.09 -5.88 19.55
C ASP A 126 -5.17 -5.11 18.24
N LEU A 127 -6.09 -4.14 18.21
CA LEU A 127 -6.20 -3.13 17.16
C LEU A 127 -5.65 -1.81 17.67
N ARG A 128 -4.85 -1.15 16.84
CA ARG A 128 -4.33 0.20 17.09
C ARG A 128 -4.87 1.17 16.06
N ARG A 129 -5.21 2.36 16.49
CA ARG A 129 -5.79 3.42 15.64
C ARG A 129 -4.82 4.56 15.45
N GLY A 130 -4.80 5.14 14.26
CA GLY A 130 -4.14 6.40 13.95
C GLY A 130 -2.77 6.56 14.60
N GLU A 131 -2.63 7.58 15.44
CA GLU A 131 -1.37 7.86 16.13
C GLU A 131 -0.90 6.72 17.05
N ASP A 132 -1.81 6.00 17.68
CA ASP A 132 -1.44 4.86 18.53
C ASP A 132 -0.73 3.75 17.71
N ALA A 133 -1.13 3.58 16.46
CA ALA A 133 -0.46 2.64 15.55
C ALA A 133 0.96 3.13 15.18
N VAL A 134 1.15 4.42 15.00
CA VAL A 134 2.47 5.03 14.78
C VAL A 134 3.34 4.87 16.03
N ASP A 135 2.82 5.21 17.18
CA ASP A 135 3.54 5.13 18.46
C ASP A 135 3.94 3.69 18.79
N ALA A 136 3.11 2.72 18.43
CA ALA A 136 3.40 1.30 18.59
C ALA A 136 4.40 0.75 17.54
N GLY A 137 4.82 1.55 16.58
CA GLY A 137 5.75 1.14 15.52
C GLY A 137 5.14 0.23 14.46
N LEU A 138 3.81 0.17 14.36
CA LEU A 138 3.11 -0.66 13.38
C LEU A 138 3.06 -0.03 12.00
N VAL A 139 3.07 1.29 11.95
CA VAL A 139 3.14 2.10 10.72
C VAL A 139 4.10 3.26 10.94
N ASN A 140 4.60 3.83 9.85
CA ASN A 140 5.61 4.88 9.91
C ASN A 140 5.01 6.27 10.15
N VAL A 141 3.83 6.55 9.61
CA VAL A 141 3.26 7.90 9.62
C VAL A 141 1.73 7.87 9.67
N MET A 142 1.15 8.90 10.28
CA MET A 142 -0.26 9.18 10.10
C MET A 142 -0.44 10.13 8.92
N ALA A 143 -1.24 9.73 7.95
CA ALA A 143 -1.50 10.51 6.74
C ALA A 143 -3.02 10.52 6.46
N PRO A 144 -3.68 11.67 6.62
CA PRO A 144 -5.12 11.79 6.42
C PRO A 144 -5.58 11.50 4.99
N THR A 145 -4.72 11.75 4.01
CA THR A 145 -5.03 11.54 2.59
C THR A 145 -3.93 10.75 1.90
N LEU A 146 -4.27 10.14 0.78
CA LEU A 146 -3.28 9.45 -0.05
C LEU A 146 -2.20 10.42 -0.55
N GLY A 147 -2.56 11.67 -0.88
CA GLY A 147 -1.60 12.71 -1.28
C GLY A 147 -0.57 13.00 -0.19
N GLU A 148 -1.02 13.15 1.04
CA GLU A 148 -0.12 13.36 2.18
C GLU A 148 0.77 12.14 2.44
N PHE A 149 0.25 10.93 2.20
CA PHE A 149 1.05 9.72 2.27
C PHE A 149 2.15 9.68 1.18
N LEU A 150 1.82 10.07 -0.05
CA LEU A 150 2.82 10.16 -1.13
C LEU A 150 3.90 11.20 -0.83
N LEU A 151 3.52 12.35 -0.26
CA LEU A 151 4.47 13.35 0.19
C LEU A 151 5.38 12.81 1.31
N ALA A 152 4.84 12.00 2.21
CA ALA A 152 5.64 11.34 3.24
C ALA A 152 6.63 10.32 2.65
N MET A 153 6.26 9.59 1.61
CA MET A 153 7.19 8.71 0.89
C MET A 153 8.30 9.50 0.19
N GLU A 154 7.98 10.67 -0.36
CA GLU A 154 8.98 11.59 -0.93
C GLU A 154 9.95 12.09 0.15
N ASP A 155 9.43 12.53 1.28
CA ASP A 155 10.25 12.99 2.42
C ASP A 155 11.14 11.88 2.97
N ALA A 156 10.71 10.64 2.90
CA ALA A 156 11.49 9.46 3.25
C ALA A 156 12.48 9.03 2.16
N GLU A 157 12.58 9.80 1.09
CA GLU A 157 13.49 9.54 -0.05
C GLU A 157 13.24 8.22 -0.79
N LEU A 158 12.03 7.69 -0.72
CA LEU A 158 11.65 6.45 -1.40
C LEU A 158 11.24 6.67 -2.85
N ILE A 159 10.77 7.87 -3.17
CA ILE A 159 10.38 8.29 -4.51
C ILE A 159 11.00 9.64 -4.83
N GLU A 160 11.09 9.94 -6.13
CA GLU A 160 11.56 11.24 -6.59
C GLU A 160 10.61 12.36 -6.19
N LYS A 161 11.09 13.60 -6.17
CA LYS A 161 10.29 14.77 -5.80
C LYS A 161 9.11 14.94 -6.74
N ILE A 162 7.92 14.80 -6.19
CA ILE A 162 6.64 14.95 -6.88
C ILE A 162 5.72 15.96 -6.19
N SER A 163 6.21 16.63 -5.14
CA SER A 163 5.41 17.52 -4.29
C SER A 163 4.71 18.63 -5.08
N THR A 164 5.39 19.23 -6.04
CA THR A 164 4.82 20.28 -6.87
C THR A 164 3.64 19.79 -7.70
N GLU A 165 3.76 18.60 -8.28
CA GLU A 165 2.72 17.97 -9.08
C GLU A 165 1.51 17.60 -8.23
N ILE A 166 1.73 17.09 -7.02
CA ILE A 166 0.66 16.73 -6.10
C ILE A 166 -0.10 17.97 -5.62
N GLU A 167 0.60 19.04 -5.27
CA GLU A 167 0.00 20.29 -4.85
C GLU A 167 -0.81 20.94 -5.97
N GLN A 168 -0.30 20.95 -7.20
CA GLN A 168 -1.00 21.46 -8.37
C GLN A 168 -2.23 20.67 -8.75
N ALA A 169 -2.28 19.41 -8.40
CA ALA A 169 -3.45 18.56 -8.61
C ALA A 169 -4.58 18.77 -7.58
N ASP A 170 -4.51 19.82 -6.75
CA ASP A 170 -5.48 20.12 -5.68
C ASP A 170 -5.70 18.96 -4.71
N GLY A 171 -4.65 18.15 -4.47
CA GLY A 171 -4.77 16.93 -3.69
C GLY A 171 -5.59 15.82 -4.38
N LEU A 172 -5.97 16.01 -5.63
CA LEU A 172 -6.69 15.01 -6.43
C LEU A 172 -5.70 14.09 -7.14
N ILE A 173 -5.34 13.06 -6.47
CA ILE A 173 -4.37 12.07 -6.92
C ILE A 173 -4.84 11.29 -8.15
N GLN A 174 -6.10 11.39 -8.48
CA GLN A 174 -6.73 10.73 -9.63
C GLN A 174 -6.45 11.41 -10.96
N ARG A 175 -5.77 12.56 -10.95
CA ARG A 175 -5.44 13.27 -12.17
C ARG A 175 -4.11 12.83 -12.72
N SER A 176 -4.09 12.64 -14.03
CA SER A 176 -2.86 12.69 -14.78
C SER A 176 -2.28 14.10 -14.61
N VAL A 177 -1.14 14.21 -14.00
CA VAL A 177 -0.49 15.51 -13.77
C VAL A 177 0.22 15.91 -15.05
N ALA A 178 0.04 17.17 -15.47
CA ALA A 178 0.79 17.71 -16.60
C ALA A 178 2.26 17.75 -16.22
N GLY A 179 3.02 16.78 -16.67
CA GLY A 179 4.42 16.59 -16.33
C GLY A 179 4.81 15.12 -16.46
N ASP A 180 5.84 14.72 -15.76
CA ASP A 180 6.44 13.41 -15.90
C ASP A 180 5.82 12.35 -14.99
N VAL A 181 4.88 12.72 -14.12
CA VAL A 181 4.28 11.80 -13.14
C VAL A 181 2.81 11.60 -13.42
N THR A 182 2.43 10.35 -13.59
CA THR A 182 1.02 9.92 -13.71
C THR A 182 0.67 9.08 -12.50
N VAL A 183 -0.42 9.42 -11.83
CA VAL A 183 -0.98 8.61 -10.75
C VAL A 183 -2.13 7.79 -11.33
N ALA A 184 -1.97 6.46 -11.32
CA ALA A 184 -2.95 5.54 -11.84
C ALA A 184 -3.67 4.81 -10.71
N PHE A 185 -5.00 4.77 -10.79
CA PHE A 185 -5.83 3.97 -9.91
C PHE A 185 -6.18 2.66 -10.58
N ASN A 186 -5.87 1.56 -9.88
CA ASN A 186 -6.26 0.22 -10.30
C ASN A 186 -7.11 -0.42 -9.20
N LYS A 187 -8.31 -0.78 -9.57
CA LYS A 187 -9.27 -1.43 -8.69
C LYS A 187 -9.81 -2.68 -9.37
N LEU A 188 -9.87 -3.76 -8.63
CA LEU A 188 -10.57 -4.96 -9.08
C LEU A 188 -12.06 -4.65 -9.15
N SER A 189 -12.61 -4.70 -10.36
CA SER A 189 -14.05 -4.60 -10.58
C SER A 189 -14.64 -6.00 -10.64
N LEU A 190 -15.42 -6.35 -9.64
CA LEU A 190 -16.26 -7.54 -9.69
C LEU A 190 -17.52 -7.20 -10.49
N LEU A 191 -17.62 -7.80 -11.62
CA LEU A 191 -18.82 -7.71 -12.46
C LEU A 191 -19.87 -8.69 -11.94
#